data_b71b1e3729967cb0ae1a31784d644e76
#
_entry.id   b71b1e3729967cb0ae1a31784d644e76
#
_cell.length_a   1.000
_cell.length_b   1.000
_cell.length_c   1.000
_cell.angle_alpha   90.00
_cell.angle_beta   90.00
_cell.angle_gamma   90.00
#
_symmetry.space_group_name_H-M   'P 1'
#
loop_
_entity.id
_entity.type
_entity.pdbx_description
1 polymer ?
#
loop_
_entity_poly.entity_id
_entity_poly.type
_entity_poly.pdbx_seq_one_letter_code
_entity_poly.pdbx_strand_id
1 'polypeptide(L)'
;MPATLRQEHRDATRRRIVAAARKVFVKKGYTRATIEEITAAAGVSRATLYLHFDSKYALLAAATEKMRAEAIEGARRLSGVLIGGDRTELRRWVEWALNWYAGNRPMALAGEEAELSEDKPSDVQRAALESLEPWVETWPLERRVEARMRFELCRVQMRTYVWGRSHTLFADQELPVDLFTEVWWATLKAQQPSLHPAQVQLDDDRAEHRVTGRAEHRLAGRADHGQAAVLRSPLLFDGE
;
A
#
# COMPACT_ATOMS: atom_id res chain seq x y z
N MET A 1 -22.83 32.12 1.53
CA MET A 1 -22.88 33.07 0.41
C MET A 1 -23.08 32.27 -0.86
N PRO A 2 -24.10 32.58 -1.71
CA PRO A 2 -24.24 31.90 -3.01
C PRO A 2 -23.02 32.19 -3.88
N ALA A 3 -22.55 31.16 -4.61
CA ALA A 3 -21.46 31.31 -5.56
C ALA A 3 -21.84 32.34 -6.64
N THR A 4 -20.89 33.19 -7.04
CA THR A 4 -21.13 34.12 -8.14
C THR A 4 -21.24 33.36 -9.47
N LEU A 5 -22.00 33.85 -10.43
CA LEU A 5 -22.15 33.25 -11.75
C LEU A 5 -20.78 32.99 -12.43
N ARG A 6 -19.78 33.82 -12.16
CA ARG A 6 -18.39 33.62 -12.62
C ARG A 6 -17.75 32.37 -11.95
N GLN A 7 -17.98 32.17 -10.66
CA GLN A 7 -17.44 31.00 -9.95
C GLN A 7 -18.10 29.72 -10.46
N GLU A 8 -19.40 29.72 -10.66
CA GLU A 8 -20.13 28.56 -11.22
C GLU A 8 -19.63 28.18 -12.62
N HIS A 9 -19.40 29.16 -13.49
CA HIS A 9 -18.80 28.92 -14.82
C HIS A 9 -17.37 28.38 -14.74
N ARG A 10 -16.56 28.90 -13.81
CA ARG A 10 -15.19 28.42 -13.57
C ARG A 10 -15.20 26.97 -13.10
N ASP A 11 -16.06 26.64 -12.15
CA ASP A 11 -16.17 25.28 -11.59
C ASP A 11 -16.74 24.31 -12.63
N ALA A 12 -17.70 24.72 -13.44
CA ALA A 12 -18.21 23.91 -14.55
C ALA A 12 -17.11 23.61 -15.60
N THR A 13 -16.29 24.60 -15.94
CA THR A 13 -15.15 24.40 -16.84
C THR A 13 -14.11 23.47 -16.25
N ARG A 14 -13.76 23.65 -14.96
CA ARG A 14 -12.83 22.78 -14.25
C ARG A 14 -13.33 21.33 -14.25
N ARG A 15 -14.59 21.08 -13.90
CA ARG A 15 -15.17 19.72 -13.93
C ARG A 15 -15.13 19.10 -15.33
N ARG A 16 -15.38 19.87 -16.38
CA ARG A 16 -15.32 19.39 -17.77
C ARG A 16 -13.90 18.99 -18.18
N ILE A 17 -12.89 19.77 -17.78
CA ILE A 17 -11.47 19.45 -18.03
C ILE A 17 -11.09 18.15 -17.28
N VAL A 18 -11.45 18.01 -16.01
CA VAL A 18 -11.18 16.81 -15.20
C VAL A 18 -11.82 15.56 -15.81
N ALA A 19 -13.09 15.66 -16.25
CA ALA A 19 -13.80 14.56 -16.89
C ALA A 19 -13.15 14.12 -18.22
N ALA A 20 -12.70 15.08 -19.02
CA ALA A 20 -11.97 14.83 -20.28
C ALA A 20 -10.60 14.18 -19.99
N ALA A 21 -9.85 14.71 -19.04
CA ALA A 21 -8.56 14.18 -18.61
C ALA A 21 -8.68 12.72 -18.14
N ARG A 22 -9.69 12.41 -17.31
CA ARG A 22 -9.95 11.03 -16.86
C ARG A 22 -10.14 10.08 -18.04
N LYS A 23 -10.91 10.46 -19.06
CA LYS A 23 -11.10 9.63 -20.27
C LYS A 23 -9.80 9.39 -21.02
N VAL A 24 -8.97 10.41 -21.15
CA VAL A 24 -7.69 10.31 -21.86
C VAL A 24 -6.70 9.45 -21.06
N PHE A 25 -6.59 9.65 -19.75
CA PHE A 25 -5.72 8.85 -18.88
C PHE A 25 -6.14 7.37 -18.82
N VAL A 26 -7.44 7.08 -18.72
CA VAL A 26 -7.96 5.70 -18.79
C VAL A 26 -7.58 5.02 -20.11
N LYS A 27 -7.64 5.74 -21.23
CA LYS A 27 -7.37 5.20 -22.57
C LYS A 27 -5.88 5.03 -22.86
N LYS A 28 -5.03 5.95 -22.40
CA LYS A 28 -3.62 6.05 -22.81
C LYS A 28 -2.58 5.88 -21.70
N GLY A 29 -2.99 5.90 -20.44
CA GLY A 29 -2.09 6.07 -19.32
C GLY A 29 -1.62 7.51 -19.14
N TYR A 30 -0.79 7.78 -18.13
CA TYR A 30 -0.26 9.12 -17.86
C TYR A 30 0.80 9.54 -18.88
N THR A 31 1.79 8.68 -19.12
CA THR A 31 2.96 9.03 -19.94
C THR A 31 2.58 9.44 -21.36
N ARG A 32 1.69 8.69 -22.00
CA ARG A 32 1.26 8.92 -23.40
C ARG A 32 0.14 9.92 -23.58
N ALA A 33 -0.54 10.32 -22.50
CA ALA A 33 -1.56 11.34 -22.54
C ALA A 33 -0.94 12.73 -22.76
N THR A 34 -1.49 13.52 -23.70
CA THR A 34 -1.01 14.88 -24.00
C THR A 34 -2.02 15.94 -23.56
N ILE A 35 -1.54 17.15 -23.28
CA ILE A 35 -2.40 18.30 -22.95
C ILE A 35 -3.31 18.67 -24.13
N GLU A 36 -2.80 18.54 -25.36
CA GLU A 36 -3.54 18.79 -26.59
C GLU A 36 -4.77 17.90 -26.73
N GLU A 37 -4.61 16.61 -26.44
CA GLU A 37 -5.72 15.65 -26.47
C GLU A 37 -6.75 15.92 -25.38
N ILE A 38 -6.30 16.29 -24.18
CA ILE A 38 -7.19 16.63 -23.08
C ILE A 38 -7.97 17.91 -23.38
N THR A 39 -7.31 18.94 -23.93
CA THR A 39 -7.97 20.20 -24.29
C THR A 39 -8.97 20.01 -25.42
N ALA A 40 -8.63 19.24 -26.47
CA ALA A 40 -9.53 18.87 -27.53
C ALA A 40 -10.76 18.12 -27.01
N ALA A 41 -10.56 17.13 -26.12
CA ALA A 41 -11.64 16.36 -25.50
C ALA A 41 -12.53 17.20 -24.55
N ALA A 42 -11.96 18.23 -23.92
CA ALA A 42 -12.67 19.15 -23.04
C ALA A 42 -13.34 20.31 -23.78
N GLY A 43 -13.02 20.55 -25.07
CA GLY A 43 -13.49 21.70 -25.82
C GLY A 43 -13.02 23.05 -25.24
N VAL A 44 -11.74 23.11 -24.81
CA VAL A 44 -11.12 24.33 -24.24
C VAL A 44 -9.78 24.61 -24.90
N SER A 45 -9.29 25.84 -24.78
CA SER A 45 -7.94 26.20 -25.22
C SER A 45 -6.90 25.68 -24.21
N ARG A 46 -5.64 25.51 -24.65
CA ARG A 46 -4.51 25.20 -23.77
C ARG A 46 -4.33 26.28 -22.68
N ALA A 47 -4.48 27.56 -23.02
CA ALA A 47 -4.44 28.64 -22.05
C ALA A 47 -5.55 28.49 -20.98
N THR A 48 -6.77 28.13 -21.38
CA THR A 48 -7.87 27.89 -20.44
C THR A 48 -7.54 26.73 -19.49
N LEU A 49 -6.94 25.64 -19.98
CA LEU A 49 -6.53 24.53 -19.12
C LEU A 49 -5.53 24.99 -18.06
N TYR A 50 -4.50 25.73 -18.46
CA TYR A 50 -3.47 26.22 -17.52
C TYR A 50 -3.96 27.30 -16.54
N LEU A 51 -5.12 27.94 -16.78
CA LEU A 51 -5.80 28.76 -15.77
C LEU A 51 -6.41 27.92 -14.61
N HIS A 52 -6.58 26.61 -14.80
CA HIS A 52 -7.17 25.70 -13.83
C HIS A 52 -6.19 24.70 -13.22
N PHE A 53 -5.12 24.34 -13.94
CA PHE A 53 -4.17 23.31 -13.55
C PHE A 53 -2.75 23.68 -13.97
N ASP A 54 -1.84 23.74 -13.03
CA ASP A 54 -0.45 24.16 -13.27
C ASP A 54 0.37 23.12 -14.03
N SER A 55 -0.05 21.84 -14.01
CA SER A 55 0.66 20.74 -14.65
C SER A 55 -0.27 19.58 -15.02
N LYS A 56 0.23 18.67 -15.87
CA LYS A 56 -0.43 17.39 -16.16
C LYS A 56 -0.60 16.54 -14.90
N TYR A 57 0.38 16.61 -13.98
CA TYR A 57 0.31 15.92 -12.69
C TYR A 57 -0.81 16.48 -11.79
N ALA A 58 -0.93 17.80 -11.67
CA ALA A 58 -2.02 18.43 -10.92
C ALA A 58 -3.40 18.09 -11.49
N LEU A 59 -3.49 17.95 -12.81
CA LEU A 59 -4.71 17.52 -13.48
C LEU A 59 -5.03 16.04 -13.20
N LEU A 60 -4.03 15.16 -13.20
CA LEU A 60 -4.21 13.75 -12.81
C LEU A 60 -4.64 13.65 -11.35
N ALA A 61 -4.00 14.39 -10.44
CA ALA A 61 -4.37 14.42 -9.03
C ALA A 61 -5.86 14.77 -8.85
N ALA A 62 -6.35 15.78 -9.58
CA ALA A 62 -7.78 16.12 -9.57
C ALA A 62 -8.66 15.03 -10.20
N ALA A 63 -8.20 14.35 -11.25
CA ALA A 63 -8.93 13.28 -11.91
C ALA A 63 -9.02 12.00 -11.07
N THR A 64 -8.09 11.80 -10.14
CA THR A 64 -8.03 10.65 -9.22
C THR A 64 -8.55 10.96 -7.82
N GLU A 65 -8.94 12.19 -7.50
CA GLU A 65 -9.32 12.65 -6.16
C GLU A 65 -10.37 11.74 -5.49
N LYS A 66 -11.45 11.41 -6.19
CA LYS A 66 -12.49 10.52 -5.66
C LYS A 66 -11.95 9.11 -5.37
N MET A 67 -11.19 8.54 -6.30
CA MET A 67 -10.56 7.23 -6.15
C MET A 67 -9.63 7.21 -4.93
N ARG A 68 -8.85 8.26 -4.74
CA ARG A 68 -7.94 8.43 -3.61
C ARG A 68 -8.69 8.51 -2.29
N ALA A 69 -9.75 9.30 -2.23
CA ALA A 69 -10.61 9.39 -1.05
C ALA A 69 -11.24 8.04 -0.68
N GLU A 70 -11.71 7.27 -1.67
CA GLU A 70 -12.24 5.93 -1.47
C GLU A 70 -11.18 4.94 -0.95
N ALA A 71 -9.93 5.02 -1.43
CA ALA A 71 -8.82 4.19 -0.96
C ALA A 71 -8.50 4.46 0.52
N ILE A 72 -8.40 5.74 0.90
CA ILE A 72 -8.13 6.16 2.29
C ILE A 72 -9.28 5.73 3.22
N GLU A 73 -10.52 5.93 2.79
CA GLU A 73 -11.69 5.51 3.57
C GLU A 73 -11.77 3.98 3.68
N GLY A 74 -11.38 3.25 2.62
CA GLY A 74 -11.24 1.80 2.66
C GLY A 74 -10.23 1.34 3.71
N ALA A 75 -9.08 2.00 3.79
CA ALA A 75 -8.05 1.72 4.80
C ALA A 75 -8.54 2.01 6.23
N ARG A 76 -9.26 3.12 6.43
CA ARG A 76 -9.88 3.46 7.72
C ARG A 76 -10.89 2.40 8.17
N ARG A 77 -11.77 1.95 7.27
CA ARG A 77 -12.73 0.86 7.56
C ARG A 77 -12.01 -0.43 7.91
N LEU A 78 -10.94 -0.78 7.18
CA LEU A 78 -10.14 -1.96 7.51
C LEU A 78 -9.56 -1.90 8.91
N SER A 79 -9.01 -0.75 9.31
CA SER A 79 -8.51 -0.53 10.67
C SER A 79 -9.56 -0.91 11.73
N GLY A 80 -10.80 -0.42 11.58
CA GLY A 80 -11.91 -0.77 12.48
C GLY A 80 -12.26 -2.27 12.46
N VAL A 81 -12.30 -2.88 11.30
CA VAL A 81 -12.56 -4.32 11.11
C VAL A 81 -11.48 -5.18 11.80
N LEU A 82 -10.21 -4.80 11.65
CA LEU A 82 -9.10 -5.52 12.27
C LEU A 82 -9.08 -5.37 13.79
N ILE A 83 -9.43 -4.22 14.33
CA ILE A 83 -9.58 -3.99 15.77
C ILE A 83 -10.76 -4.84 16.30
N GLY A 84 -11.92 -4.77 15.65
CA GLY A 84 -13.12 -5.52 16.04
C GLY A 84 -12.96 -7.02 15.98
N GLY A 85 -12.08 -7.54 15.12
CA GLY A 85 -11.78 -8.96 15.02
C GLY A 85 -12.90 -9.81 14.43
N ASP A 86 -13.77 -9.24 13.61
CA ASP A 86 -14.86 -9.95 12.94
C ASP A 86 -14.42 -10.39 11.54
N ARG A 87 -14.30 -11.71 11.34
CA ARG A 87 -13.91 -12.31 10.06
C ARG A 87 -14.96 -12.08 8.97
N THR A 88 -16.24 -11.98 9.32
CA THR A 88 -17.32 -11.72 8.37
C THR A 88 -17.21 -10.29 7.83
N GLU A 89 -16.92 -9.33 8.70
CA GLU A 89 -16.67 -7.95 8.27
C GLU A 89 -15.39 -7.85 7.41
N LEU A 90 -14.33 -8.59 7.75
CA LEU A 90 -13.15 -8.66 6.90
C LEU A 90 -13.49 -9.22 5.50
N ARG A 91 -14.32 -10.26 5.41
CA ARG A 91 -14.76 -10.81 4.13
C ARG A 91 -15.50 -9.77 3.28
N ARG A 92 -16.41 -9.00 3.86
CA ARG A 92 -17.12 -7.91 3.16
C ARG A 92 -16.17 -6.82 2.71
N TRP A 93 -15.19 -6.49 3.54
CA TRP A 93 -14.15 -5.52 3.16
C TRP A 93 -13.27 -6.04 2.02
N VAL A 94 -12.84 -7.29 2.06
CA VAL A 94 -12.05 -7.94 0.99
C VAL A 94 -12.82 -7.94 -0.33
N GLU A 95 -14.10 -8.31 -0.32
CA GLU A 95 -14.95 -8.28 -1.50
C GLU A 95 -15.04 -6.86 -2.10
N TRP A 96 -15.26 -5.85 -1.25
CA TRP A 96 -15.24 -4.45 -1.67
C TRP A 96 -13.88 -4.07 -2.26
N ALA A 97 -12.77 -4.41 -1.62
CA ALA A 97 -11.43 -4.04 -2.05
C ALA A 97 -11.05 -4.67 -3.39
N LEU A 98 -11.36 -5.96 -3.60
CA LEU A 98 -11.12 -6.64 -4.87
C LEU A 98 -11.88 -5.97 -6.02
N ASN A 99 -13.16 -5.65 -5.81
CA ASN A 99 -13.97 -4.94 -6.80
C ASN A 99 -13.47 -3.51 -7.03
N TRP A 100 -13.05 -2.81 -5.97
CA TRP A 100 -12.49 -1.48 -6.06
C TRP A 100 -11.20 -1.45 -6.88
N TYR A 101 -10.27 -2.40 -6.66
CA TYR A 101 -9.04 -2.53 -7.47
C TYR A 101 -9.36 -2.84 -8.93
N ALA A 102 -10.32 -3.72 -9.19
CA ALA A 102 -10.73 -4.06 -10.56
C ALA A 102 -11.31 -2.85 -11.29
N GLY A 103 -12.23 -2.12 -10.67
CA GLY A 103 -12.90 -0.95 -11.25
C GLY A 103 -11.99 0.28 -11.45
N ASN A 104 -10.95 0.41 -10.64
CA ASN A 104 -10.05 1.57 -10.68
C ASN A 104 -8.71 1.31 -11.38
N ARG A 105 -8.47 0.08 -11.87
CA ARG A 105 -7.20 -0.33 -12.49
C ARG A 105 -6.60 0.69 -13.47
N PRO A 106 -7.32 1.20 -14.50
CA PRO A 106 -6.71 2.09 -15.49
C PRO A 106 -6.22 3.41 -14.91
N MET A 107 -6.99 3.99 -13.98
CA MET A 107 -6.61 5.25 -13.33
C MET A 107 -5.49 5.05 -12.29
N ALA A 108 -5.49 3.93 -11.60
CA ALA A 108 -4.44 3.59 -10.65
C ALA A 108 -3.10 3.37 -11.36
N LEU A 109 -3.09 2.68 -12.52
CA LEU A 109 -1.89 2.55 -13.36
C LEU A 109 -1.38 3.90 -13.86
N ALA A 110 -2.29 4.80 -14.30
CA ALA A 110 -1.89 6.14 -14.70
C ALA A 110 -1.28 6.93 -13.53
N GLY A 111 -1.75 6.71 -12.30
CA GLY A 111 -1.16 7.26 -11.07
C GLY A 111 0.26 6.76 -10.85
N GLU A 112 0.49 5.46 -10.93
CA GLU A 112 1.83 4.86 -10.78
C GLU A 112 2.82 5.33 -11.87
N GLU A 113 2.37 5.40 -13.12
CA GLU A 113 3.19 5.98 -14.20
C GLU A 113 3.61 7.43 -13.89
N ALA A 114 2.69 8.21 -13.31
CA ALA A 114 2.98 9.60 -12.94
C ALA A 114 3.96 9.70 -11.77
N GLU A 115 3.78 8.90 -10.72
CA GLU A 115 4.66 8.86 -9.56
C GLU A 115 6.09 8.50 -9.98
N LEU A 116 6.26 7.50 -10.85
CA LEU A 116 7.55 7.09 -11.39
C LEU A 116 8.18 8.15 -12.29
N SER A 117 7.39 8.77 -13.18
CA SER A 117 7.92 9.72 -14.17
C SER A 117 8.24 11.10 -13.57
N GLU A 118 7.56 11.47 -12.48
CA GLU A 118 7.74 12.76 -11.79
C GLU A 118 8.60 12.63 -10.52
N ASP A 119 9.11 11.41 -10.23
CA ASP A 119 9.86 11.08 -9.01
C ASP A 119 9.14 11.56 -7.73
N LYS A 120 7.85 11.24 -7.66
CA LYS A 120 7.01 11.65 -6.52
C LYS A 120 6.51 10.42 -5.76
N PRO A 121 6.66 10.43 -4.42
CA PRO A 121 6.09 9.34 -3.60
C PRO A 121 4.57 9.36 -3.63
N SER A 122 3.98 8.19 -3.44
CA SER A 122 2.52 8.03 -3.38
C SER A 122 1.93 8.63 -2.10
N ASP A 123 1.33 9.80 -2.22
CA ASP A 123 0.58 10.42 -1.11
C ASP A 123 -0.60 9.57 -0.68
N VAL A 124 -1.21 8.83 -1.61
CA VAL A 124 -2.34 7.93 -1.32
C VAL A 124 -1.89 6.76 -0.46
N GLN A 125 -0.76 6.14 -0.80
CA GLN A 125 -0.22 5.02 -0.04
C GLN A 125 0.14 5.46 1.38
N ARG A 126 0.78 6.61 1.54
CA ARG A 126 1.09 7.19 2.85
C ARG A 126 -0.17 7.44 3.67
N ALA A 127 -1.17 8.14 3.11
CA ALA A 127 -2.42 8.43 3.80
C ALA A 127 -3.23 7.18 4.15
N ALA A 128 -3.17 6.13 3.30
CA ALA A 128 -3.78 4.84 3.60
C ALA A 128 -3.09 4.14 4.79
N LEU A 129 -1.75 4.17 4.84
CA LEU A 129 -1.00 3.65 5.98
C LEU A 129 -1.29 4.42 7.28
N GLU A 130 -1.32 5.76 7.23
CA GLU A 130 -1.70 6.60 8.36
C GLU A 130 -3.11 6.27 8.87
N SER A 131 -4.04 5.92 7.99
CA SER A 131 -5.41 5.52 8.35
C SER A 131 -5.48 4.16 9.06
N LEU A 132 -4.42 3.36 9.04
CA LEU A 132 -4.30 2.09 9.76
C LEU A 132 -3.65 2.23 11.14
N GLU A 133 -3.13 3.41 11.50
CA GLU A 133 -2.44 3.61 12.78
C GLU A 133 -3.24 3.14 13.99
N PRO A 134 -4.59 3.36 14.11
CA PRO A 134 -5.34 2.85 15.24
C PRO A 134 -5.26 1.32 15.40
N TRP A 135 -5.20 0.57 14.29
CA TRP A 135 -4.96 -0.88 14.33
C TRP A 135 -3.49 -1.21 14.64
N VAL A 136 -2.54 -0.49 14.04
CA VAL A 136 -1.11 -0.68 14.31
C VAL A 136 -0.79 -0.45 15.79
N GLU A 137 -1.45 0.49 16.44
CA GLU A 137 -1.28 0.77 17.88
C GLU A 137 -1.75 -0.37 18.79
N THR A 138 -2.59 -1.29 18.29
CA THR A 138 -2.95 -2.52 19.03
C THR A 138 -1.81 -3.55 19.10
N TRP A 139 -0.75 -3.36 18.30
CA TRP A 139 0.43 -4.21 18.31
C TRP A 139 1.48 -3.74 19.33
N PRO A 140 2.28 -4.66 19.91
CA PRO A 140 3.44 -4.29 20.71
C PRO A 140 4.35 -3.30 19.97
N LEU A 141 4.92 -2.33 20.66
CA LEU A 141 5.68 -1.23 20.07
C LEU A 141 6.77 -1.73 19.11
N GLU A 142 7.52 -2.76 19.52
CA GLU A 142 8.60 -3.40 18.77
C GLU A 142 8.14 -4.12 17.50
N ARG A 143 6.83 -4.40 17.38
CA ARG A 143 6.23 -5.10 16.24
C ARG A 143 5.37 -4.22 15.34
N ARG A 144 5.25 -2.94 15.61
CA ARG A 144 4.41 -2.02 14.81
C ARG A 144 4.91 -1.87 13.37
N VAL A 145 6.22 -1.93 13.16
CA VAL A 145 6.80 -1.95 11.80
C VAL A 145 6.38 -3.22 11.06
N GLU A 146 6.40 -4.36 11.74
CA GLU A 146 5.95 -5.63 11.18
C GLU A 146 4.46 -5.58 10.79
N ALA A 147 3.60 -4.98 11.61
CA ALA A 147 2.18 -4.80 11.29
C ALA A 147 1.98 -4.05 9.97
N ARG A 148 2.69 -2.92 9.78
CA ARG A 148 2.64 -2.16 8.53
C ARG A 148 3.16 -2.95 7.35
N MET A 149 4.26 -3.69 7.51
CA MET A 149 4.81 -4.54 6.44
C MET A 149 3.84 -5.67 6.05
N ARG A 150 3.17 -6.31 7.00
CA ARG A 150 2.15 -7.34 6.75
C ARG A 150 0.99 -6.80 5.94
N PHE A 151 0.48 -5.61 6.31
CA PHE A 151 -0.55 -4.94 5.51
C PHE A 151 -0.08 -4.66 4.09
N GLU A 152 1.12 -4.10 3.92
CA GLU A 152 1.65 -3.79 2.58
C GLU A 152 1.80 -5.05 1.72
N LEU A 153 2.28 -6.15 2.27
CA LEU A 153 2.37 -7.43 1.55
C LEU A 153 0.98 -7.91 1.09
N CYS A 154 -0.02 -7.86 1.96
CA CYS A 154 -1.40 -8.21 1.62
C CYS A 154 -1.97 -7.30 0.52
N ARG A 155 -1.75 -5.99 0.65
CA ARG A 155 -2.21 -4.98 -0.31
C ARG A 155 -1.57 -5.17 -1.68
N VAL A 156 -0.26 -5.34 -1.74
CA VAL A 156 0.48 -5.54 -3.00
C VAL A 156 0.04 -6.85 -3.66
N GLN A 157 -0.10 -7.93 -2.90
CA GLN A 157 -0.57 -9.21 -3.41
C GLN A 157 -1.97 -9.10 -4.03
N MET A 158 -2.92 -8.48 -3.33
CA MET A 158 -4.29 -8.29 -3.82
C MET A 158 -4.31 -7.46 -5.10
N ARG A 159 -3.62 -6.32 -5.11
CA ARG A 159 -3.49 -5.46 -6.27
C ARG A 159 -2.90 -6.19 -7.47
N THR A 160 -1.78 -6.87 -7.27
CA THR A 160 -1.07 -7.59 -8.34
C THR A 160 -1.92 -8.72 -8.90
N TYR A 161 -2.63 -9.46 -8.04
CA TYR A 161 -3.56 -10.49 -8.47
C TYR A 161 -4.67 -9.89 -9.36
N VAL A 162 -5.38 -8.87 -8.90
CA VAL A 162 -6.50 -8.28 -9.64
C VAL A 162 -6.03 -7.69 -10.98
N TRP A 163 -4.89 -7.01 -11.00
CA TRP A 163 -4.39 -6.37 -12.22
C TRP A 163 -3.75 -7.33 -13.20
N GLY A 164 -3.15 -8.42 -12.72
CA GLY A 164 -2.50 -9.42 -13.54
C GLY A 164 -3.42 -10.54 -14.03
N ARG A 165 -4.59 -10.73 -13.39
CA ARG A 165 -5.44 -11.92 -13.64
C ARG A 165 -5.88 -12.08 -15.09
N SER A 166 -6.08 -10.99 -15.84
CA SER A 166 -6.45 -11.03 -17.26
C SER A 166 -5.41 -11.70 -18.17
N HIS A 167 -4.18 -11.87 -17.67
CA HIS A 167 -3.06 -12.51 -18.36
C HIS A 167 -2.69 -13.88 -17.75
N THR A 168 -3.56 -14.43 -16.90
CA THR A 168 -3.33 -15.69 -16.21
C THR A 168 -4.42 -16.72 -16.55
N LEU A 169 -4.22 -17.97 -16.10
CA LEU A 169 -5.20 -19.04 -16.17
C LEU A 169 -6.50 -18.74 -15.39
N PHE A 170 -6.53 -17.67 -14.60
CA PHE A 170 -7.64 -17.29 -13.73
C PHE A 170 -8.47 -16.12 -14.30
N ALA A 171 -8.26 -15.74 -15.57
CA ALA A 171 -8.93 -14.59 -16.19
C ALA A 171 -10.47 -14.68 -16.08
N ASP A 172 -11.02 -15.86 -16.32
CA ASP A 172 -12.48 -16.14 -16.36
C ASP A 172 -13.03 -16.62 -15.00
N GLN A 173 -12.18 -16.75 -13.97
CA GLN A 173 -12.64 -17.17 -12.66
C GLN A 173 -13.27 -16.00 -11.89
N GLU A 174 -14.19 -16.29 -10.99
CA GLU A 174 -14.67 -15.30 -10.02
C GLU A 174 -13.54 -14.80 -9.12
N LEU A 175 -13.72 -13.60 -8.52
CA LEU A 175 -12.77 -13.07 -7.57
C LEU A 175 -12.74 -13.95 -6.32
N PRO A 176 -11.58 -14.48 -5.90
CA PRO A 176 -11.47 -15.45 -4.83
C PRO A 176 -11.54 -14.77 -3.44
N VAL A 177 -12.72 -14.22 -3.11
CA VAL A 177 -12.97 -13.45 -1.87
C VAL A 177 -12.61 -14.26 -0.64
N ASP A 178 -13.03 -15.53 -0.58
CA ASP A 178 -12.81 -16.36 0.60
C ASP A 178 -11.33 -16.69 0.80
N LEU A 179 -10.61 -16.99 -0.28
CA LEU A 179 -9.17 -17.23 -0.22
C LEU A 179 -8.40 -15.99 0.26
N PHE A 180 -8.72 -14.81 -0.30
CA PHE A 180 -8.10 -13.57 0.18
C PHE A 180 -8.46 -13.27 1.64
N THR A 181 -9.70 -13.55 2.04
CA THR A 181 -10.12 -13.38 3.43
C THR A 181 -9.31 -14.27 4.37
N GLU A 182 -9.07 -15.53 4.01
CA GLU A 182 -8.24 -16.45 4.80
C GLU A 182 -6.79 -15.97 4.93
N VAL A 183 -6.18 -15.63 3.79
CA VAL A 183 -4.80 -15.14 3.77
C VAL A 183 -4.65 -13.86 4.59
N TRP A 184 -5.56 -12.90 4.43
CA TRP A 184 -5.52 -11.64 5.15
C TRP A 184 -5.77 -11.83 6.64
N TRP A 185 -6.74 -12.67 7.01
CA TRP A 185 -7.01 -13.02 8.39
C TRP A 185 -5.79 -13.65 9.06
N ALA A 186 -5.22 -14.68 8.43
CA ALA A 186 -4.01 -15.35 8.92
C ALA A 186 -2.83 -14.38 9.06
N THR A 187 -2.66 -13.46 8.10
CA THR A 187 -1.53 -12.54 8.08
C THR A 187 -1.67 -11.39 9.09
N LEU A 188 -2.87 -10.82 9.23
CA LEU A 188 -3.10 -9.60 10.00
C LEU A 188 -3.61 -9.85 11.41
N LYS A 189 -4.28 -10.99 11.66
CA LYS A 189 -4.81 -11.37 12.99
C LYS A 189 -3.97 -12.40 13.72
N ALA A 190 -3.19 -13.20 13.04
CA ALA A 190 -2.57 -14.41 13.57
C ALA A 190 -1.48 -14.19 14.62
N GLN A 191 -1.28 -12.99 15.12
CA GLN A 191 -0.29 -12.76 16.18
C GLN A 191 -0.61 -11.57 17.10
N GLN A 192 -1.80 -11.54 17.64
CA GLN A 192 -1.83 -11.23 19.05
C GLN A 192 -1.21 -12.46 19.72
N PRO A 193 -0.04 -12.38 20.39
CA PRO A 193 0.36 -13.47 21.23
C PRO A 193 -0.80 -13.67 22.19
N SER A 194 -1.48 -14.82 22.12
CA SER A 194 -2.20 -15.30 23.27
C SER A 194 -1.13 -15.29 24.35
N LEU A 195 -1.23 -14.37 25.28
CA LEU A 195 -0.52 -14.39 26.54
C LEU A 195 -0.99 -15.67 27.25
N HIS A 196 -0.48 -16.82 26.82
CA HIS A 196 -0.54 -18.01 27.60
C HIS A 196 0.47 -17.79 28.73
N PRO A 197 0.02 -17.68 29.99
CA PRO A 197 0.91 -17.45 31.16
C PRO A 197 2.07 -18.42 31.21
N ALA A 198 1.92 -19.61 30.64
CA ALA A 198 2.95 -20.65 30.58
C ALA A 198 4.13 -20.35 29.64
N GLN A 199 4.02 -19.44 28.66
CA GLN A 199 5.16 -19.11 27.79
C GLN A 199 6.01 -17.95 28.32
N VAL A 200 5.43 -17.07 29.14
CA VAL A 200 6.17 -16.03 29.86
C VAL A 200 7.12 -16.66 30.87
N GLN A 201 6.68 -17.73 31.54
CA GLN A 201 7.50 -18.45 32.53
C GLN A 201 8.71 -19.15 31.90
N LEU A 202 8.56 -19.71 30.68
CA LEU A 202 9.65 -20.41 29.98
C LEU A 202 10.73 -19.47 29.41
N ASP A 203 10.36 -18.25 29.08
CA ASP A 203 11.30 -17.24 28.57
C ASP A 203 12.03 -16.53 29.73
N ASP A 204 11.40 -16.35 30.89
CA ASP A 204 12.05 -15.89 32.12
C ASP A 204 13.04 -16.89 32.64
N ASP A 205 12.69 -18.22 32.72
CA ASP A 205 13.60 -19.27 33.11
C ASP A 205 14.80 -19.43 32.17
N ARG A 206 14.60 -19.16 30.85
CA ARG A 206 15.71 -19.13 29.89
C ARG A 206 16.58 -17.89 29.99
N ALA A 207 16.02 -16.77 30.40
CA ALA A 207 16.75 -15.52 30.62
C ALA A 207 17.64 -15.65 31.89
N GLU A 208 17.11 -16.21 32.96
CA GLU A 208 17.87 -16.46 34.18
C GLU A 208 19.00 -17.48 33.99
N HIS A 209 18.79 -18.56 33.23
CA HIS A 209 19.84 -19.53 32.90
C HIS A 209 20.93 -18.97 31.98
N ARG A 210 20.65 -17.96 31.15
CA ARG A 210 21.66 -17.25 30.34
C ARG A 210 22.53 -16.30 31.18
N VAL A 211 22.00 -15.75 32.26
CA VAL A 211 22.75 -14.86 33.16
C VAL A 211 23.67 -15.65 34.07
N THR A 212 23.21 -16.77 34.62
CA THR A 212 24.01 -17.65 35.49
C THR A 212 25.11 -18.38 34.71
N GLY A 213 24.84 -18.93 33.52
CA GLY A 213 25.85 -19.59 32.69
C GLY A 213 26.96 -18.65 32.17
N ARG A 214 26.72 -17.35 32.12
CA ARG A 214 27.70 -16.33 31.68
C ARG A 214 28.62 -15.91 32.84
N ALA A 215 28.24 -16.13 34.09
CA ALA A 215 29.07 -15.85 35.26
C ALA A 215 30.10 -16.98 35.52
N GLU A 216 29.73 -18.23 35.27
CA GLU A 216 30.64 -19.36 35.46
C GLU A 216 31.73 -19.48 34.37
N HIS A 217 31.46 -19.03 33.13
CA HIS A 217 32.45 -19.06 32.04
C HIS A 217 33.49 -17.94 32.09
N ARG A 218 33.35 -16.96 32.99
CA ARG A 218 34.34 -15.85 33.15
C ARG A 218 35.48 -16.20 34.12
N LEU A 219 35.40 -17.30 34.85
CA LEU A 219 36.43 -17.72 35.82
C LEU A 219 37.37 -18.82 35.30
N ALA A 220 37.09 -19.44 34.14
CA ALA A 220 37.84 -20.59 33.62
C ALA A 220 38.68 -20.34 32.36
N GLY A 221 38.87 -19.10 31.89
CA GLY A 221 39.54 -18.84 30.62
C GLY A 221 40.59 -17.76 30.62
N ARG A 222 41.67 -17.97 31.40
CA ARG A 222 42.89 -17.18 31.23
C ARG A 222 44.08 -18.13 31.07
N ALA A 223 44.34 -18.56 29.84
CA ALA A 223 45.57 -19.01 29.20
C ALA A 223 45.20 -19.65 27.84
N ASP A 224 45.54 -19.15 26.76
CA ASP A 224 46.66 -19.43 25.92
C ASP A 224 46.56 -18.79 24.54
N HIS A 225 47.71 -18.60 23.97
CA HIS A 225 48.01 -17.83 22.75
C HIS A 225 47.59 -18.49 21.44
N GLY A 226 47.28 -17.65 20.42
CA GLY A 226 47.96 -17.86 19.12
C GLY A 226 47.09 -18.13 17.90
N GLN A 227 47.27 -17.26 16.96
CA GLN A 227 47.22 -17.44 15.52
C GLN A 227 45.91 -17.17 14.75
N ALA A 228 46.09 -16.18 13.92
CA ALA A 228 45.19 -15.75 12.84
C ALA A 228 45.03 -16.79 11.72
N ALA A 229 43.81 -16.93 11.21
CA ALA A 229 43.58 -17.43 9.85
C ALA A 229 42.48 -16.62 9.18
N VAL A 230 42.90 -15.85 8.20
CA VAL A 230 42.07 -15.16 7.22
C VAL A 230 41.46 -16.18 6.29
N LEU A 231 40.14 -16.28 6.25
CA LEU A 231 39.43 -16.99 5.19
C LEU A 231 38.71 -15.99 4.28
N ARG A 232 39.29 -15.81 3.11
CA ARG A 232 38.67 -15.16 1.92
C ARG A 232 37.64 -16.11 1.32
N SER A 233 36.45 -15.63 1.11
CA SER A 233 35.48 -16.26 0.21
C SER A 233 35.70 -15.73 -1.21
N PRO A 234 35.69 -16.56 -2.25
CA PRO A 234 35.54 -16.10 -3.60
C PRO A 234 34.09 -16.22 -4.07
N LEU A 235 33.55 -15.09 -4.52
CA LEU A 235 32.40 -15.07 -5.42
C LEU A 235 32.93 -15.32 -6.84
N LEU A 236 32.48 -16.38 -7.48
CA LEU A 236 32.60 -16.59 -8.91
C LEU A 236 31.17 -16.60 -9.50
N PHE A 237 30.89 -15.61 -10.31
CA PHE A 237 29.89 -15.64 -11.36
C PHE A 237 30.66 -15.59 -12.68
N ASP A 238 30.64 -16.65 -13.47
CA ASP A 238 30.80 -16.71 -14.90
C ASP A 238 29.52 -17.39 -15.42
N GLY A 239 28.73 -16.89 -16.33
CA GLY A 239 28.94 -16.36 -17.67
C GLY A 239 28.76 -17.45 -18.71
N GLU A 240 27.54 -17.67 -19.20
CA GLU A 240 27.23 -17.93 -20.64
C GLU A 240 25.72 -17.72 -20.84
#